data_9ed842463e77885d656e4e4d7fef43d9
#
_entry.id   9ed842463e77885d656e4e4d7fef43d9
#
_cell.length_a   1.000
_cell.length_b   1.000
_cell.length_c   1.000
_cell.angle_alpha   90.00
_cell.angle_beta   90.00
_cell.angle_gamma   90.00
#
_symmetry.space_group_name_H-M   'P 1'
#
loop_
_entity.id
_entity.type
_entity.pdbx_description
1 polymer ?
#
loop_
_entity_poly.entity_id
_entity_poly.type
_entity_poly.pdbx_seq_one_letter_code
_entity_poly.pdbx_strand_id
1 'polypeptide(L)'
;MIQNIFQYDNMHNRVELNMPEILLVKEFSELVKCERNICKEDPTGTQGLRAFREFTYIWLAIDWKSPYSDYSEQERHREALNDSRITEEEFNNPEFRAACRKYRRLQEENRSIKLLNAA
;
A
#
# COMPACT_ATOMS: atom_id res chain seq x y z
N MET A 1 8.18 -4.89 15.90
CA MET A 1 7.83 -5.28 14.52
C MET A 1 6.54 -4.60 14.11
N ILE A 2 6.51 -4.04 12.91
CA ILE A 2 5.34 -3.33 12.42
C ILE A 2 4.37 -4.34 11.82
N GLN A 3 3.15 -4.39 12.37
CA GLN A 3 2.09 -5.26 11.90
C GLN A 3 0.82 -4.43 11.72
N ASN A 4 -0.08 -4.90 10.89
CA ASN A 4 -1.40 -4.30 10.73
C ASN A 4 -1.35 -2.85 10.23
N ILE A 5 -0.45 -2.57 9.28
CA ILE A 5 -0.38 -1.26 8.61
C ILE A 5 -1.68 -0.99 7.88
N PHE A 6 -2.28 -2.04 7.32
CA PHE A 6 -3.54 -1.95 6.60
C PHE A 6 -4.58 -2.88 7.21
N GLN A 7 -5.84 -2.45 7.16
CA GLN A 7 -6.99 -3.30 7.43
C GLN A 7 -7.89 -3.28 6.21
N TYR A 8 -8.43 -4.44 5.84
CA TYR A 8 -9.33 -4.53 4.71
C TYR A 8 -10.76 -4.70 5.20
N ASP A 9 -11.63 -3.77 4.79
CA ASP A 9 -13.04 -3.82 5.11
C ASP A 9 -13.79 -4.55 3.99
N ASN A 10 -14.12 -5.82 4.25
CA ASN A 10 -14.83 -6.65 3.27
C ASN A 10 -16.21 -6.12 2.92
N MET A 11 -16.89 -5.47 3.87
CA MET A 11 -18.24 -4.97 3.64
C MET A 11 -18.26 -3.80 2.67
N HIS A 12 -17.24 -2.94 2.74
CA HIS A 12 -17.15 -1.75 1.90
C HIS A 12 -16.11 -1.88 0.80
N ASN A 13 -15.44 -3.02 0.73
CA ASN A 13 -14.41 -3.33 -0.26
C ASN A 13 -13.34 -2.24 -0.34
N ARG A 14 -12.85 -1.80 0.82
CA ARG A 14 -11.88 -0.71 0.89
C ARG A 14 -10.77 -1.04 1.89
N VAL A 15 -9.60 -0.44 1.67
CA VAL A 15 -8.46 -0.56 2.55
C VAL A 15 -8.48 0.58 3.55
N GLU A 16 -8.32 0.27 4.84
CA GLU A 16 -8.17 1.28 5.88
C GLU A 16 -6.71 1.36 6.29
N LEU A 17 -6.25 2.57 6.56
CA LEU A 17 -4.85 2.84 6.88
C LEU A 17 -4.67 3.07 8.37
N ASN A 18 -3.69 2.38 8.95
CA ASN A 18 -3.29 2.62 10.33
C ASN A 18 -2.20 3.69 10.35
N MET A 19 -2.62 4.96 10.45
CA MET A 19 -1.70 6.09 10.33
C MET A 19 -0.57 6.07 11.35
N PRO A 20 -0.79 5.76 12.65
CA PRO A 20 0.33 5.69 13.59
C PRO A 20 1.42 4.70 13.14
N GLU A 21 1.04 3.55 12.60
CA GLU A 21 2.01 2.56 12.11
C GLU A 21 2.68 3.02 10.81
N ILE A 22 1.92 3.65 9.92
CA ILE A 22 2.45 4.18 8.67
C ILE A 22 3.56 5.20 8.92
N LEU A 23 3.35 6.08 9.89
CA LEU A 23 4.31 7.14 10.20
C LEU A 23 5.61 6.63 10.81
N LEU A 24 5.64 5.39 11.29
CA LEU A 24 6.85 4.77 11.82
C LEU A 24 7.81 4.30 10.71
N VAL A 25 7.33 4.18 9.49
CA VAL A 25 8.14 3.70 8.37
C VAL A 25 8.47 4.87 7.46
N LYS A 26 9.75 5.13 7.26
CA LYS A 26 10.21 6.30 6.48
C LYS A 26 9.60 6.32 5.08
N GLU A 27 9.65 5.22 4.36
CA GLU A 27 9.15 5.14 2.99
C GLU A 27 7.65 5.40 2.92
N PHE A 28 6.90 4.99 3.94
CA PHE A 28 5.47 5.22 4.00
C PHE A 28 5.15 6.66 4.42
N SER A 29 5.91 7.20 5.38
CA SER A 29 5.69 8.58 5.83
C SER A 29 5.93 9.58 4.70
N GLU A 30 6.84 9.28 3.78
CA GLU A 30 7.08 10.13 2.62
C GLU A 30 5.84 10.24 1.72
N LEU A 31 5.07 9.15 1.62
CA LEU A 31 3.89 9.14 0.76
C LEU A 31 2.76 10.03 1.28
N VAL A 32 2.69 10.25 2.60
CA VAL A 32 1.58 11.02 3.19
C VAL A 32 1.87 12.51 3.36
N LYS A 33 3.00 12.99 2.87
CA LYS A 33 3.33 14.42 2.95
C LYS A 33 2.34 15.26 2.14
N CYS A 34 1.90 16.38 2.71
CA CYS A 34 0.89 17.24 2.09
C CYS A 34 1.31 17.72 0.70
N GLU A 35 2.54 18.22 0.56
CA GLU A 35 3.02 18.74 -0.71
C GLU A 35 3.03 17.70 -1.82
N ARG A 36 3.20 16.43 -1.47
CA ARG A 36 3.16 15.33 -2.43
C ARG A 36 1.74 14.97 -2.84
N ASN A 37 0.78 15.24 -1.97
CA ASN A 37 -0.61 14.84 -2.16
C ASN A 37 -1.48 15.96 -2.76
N ILE A 38 -0.90 17.10 -3.09
CA ILE A 38 -1.64 18.18 -3.74
C ILE A 38 -2.10 17.71 -5.11
N CYS A 39 -3.41 17.78 -5.34
CA CYS A 39 -4.01 17.43 -6.61
C CYS A 39 -5.30 18.22 -6.79
N LYS A 40 -5.95 18.05 -7.95
CA LYS A 40 -7.16 18.81 -8.27
C LYS A 40 -8.27 18.57 -7.23
N GLU A 41 -8.42 17.34 -6.78
CA GLU A 41 -9.44 16.95 -5.82
C GLU A 41 -9.04 17.26 -4.36
N ASP A 42 -7.75 17.53 -4.13
CA ASP A 42 -7.20 17.79 -2.79
C ASP A 42 -6.15 18.90 -2.89
N PRO A 43 -6.59 20.17 -3.08
CA PRO A 43 -5.66 21.26 -3.35
C PRO A 43 -4.66 21.54 -2.24
N THR A 44 -4.96 21.19 -1.00
CA THR A 44 -4.05 21.39 0.13
C THR A 44 -3.20 20.16 0.43
N GLY A 45 -3.54 19.01 -0.16
CA GLY A 45 -2.87 17.75 0.11
C GLY A 45 -3.13 17.18 1.50
N THR A 46 -3.98 17.83 2.29
CA THR A 46 -4.22 17.42 3.69
C THR A 46 -5.08 16.18 3.81
N GLN A 47 -5.87 15.85 2.80
CA GLN A 47 -6.69 14.64 2.81
C GLN A 47 -5.91 13.40 2.38
N GLY A 48 -4.72 13.57 1.79
CA GLY A 48 -3.87 12.46 1.41
C GLY A 48 -4.48 11.54 0.36
N LEU A 49 -5.26 12.06 -0.57
CA LEU A 49 -5.96 11.24 -1.55
C LEU A 49 -5.02 10.43 -2.43
N ARG A 50 -3.91 11.03 -2.87
CA ARG A 50 -2.93 10.31 -3.67
C ARG A 50 -2.30 9.17 -2.87
N ALA A 51 -1.89 9.44 -1.63
CA ALA A 51 -1.31 8.42 -0.78
C ALA A 51 -2.29 7.28 -0.52
N PHE A 52 -3.57 7.60 -0.32
CA PHE A 52 -4.60 6.58 -0.12
C PHE A 52 -4.67 5.64 -1.33
N ARG A 53 -4.68 6.19 -2.55
CA ARG A 53 -4.68 5.36 -3.75
C ARG A 53 -3.41 4.50 -3.83
N GLU A 54 -2.27 5.07 -3.50
CA GLU A 54 -0.99 4.36 -3.52
C GLU A 54 -0.96 3.21 -2.49
N PHE A 55 -1.43 3.46 -1.28
CA PHE A 55 -1.49 2.40 -0.27
C PHE A 55 -2.49 1.32 -0.64
N THR A 56 -3.60 1.69 -1.28
CA THR A 56 -4.55 0.70 -1.79
C THR A 56 -3.88 -0.23 -2.78
N TYR A 57 -3.10 0.33 -3.72
CA TYR A 57 -2.35 -0.50 -4.65
C TYR A 57 -1.38 -1.43 -3.93
N ILE A 58 -0.62 -0.89 -2.98
CA ILE A 58 0.38 -1.67 -2.24
C ILE A 58 -0.28 -2.88 -1.57
N TRP A 59 -1.41 -2.67 -0.91
CA TRP A 59 -2.10 -3.75 -0.25
C TRP A 59 -2.62 -4.78 -1.26
N LEU A 60 -3.27 -4.33 -2.31
CA LEU A 60 -3.84 -5.24 -3.32
C LEU A 60 -2.76 -6.03 -4.06
N ALA A 61 -1.66 -5.38 -4.40
CA ALA A 61 -0.62 -5.98 -5.24
C ALA A 61 0.39 -6.83 -4.45
N ILE A 62 0.57 -6.56 -3.16
CA ILE A 62 1.69 -7.13 -2.41
C ILE A 62 1.24 -7.96 -1.20
N ASP A 63 0.18 -7.53 -0.49
CA ASP A 63 -0.22 -8.20 0.75
C ASP A 63 -0.72 -9.62 0.48
N TRP A 64 -0.26 -10.56 1.32
CA TRP A 64 -0.63 -11.97 1.15
C TRP A 64 -2.12 -12.22 1.44
N LYS A 65 -2.80 -11.32 2.13
CA LYS A 65 -4.24 -11.40 2.40
C LYS A 65 -5.09 -10.78 1.30
N SER A 66 -4.47 -10.21 0.27
CA SER A 66 -5.19 -9.57 -0.83
C SER A 66 -6.09 -10.57 -1.55
N PRO A 67 -7.28 -10.14 -2.01
CA PRO A 67 -8.13 -11.01 -2.83
C PRO A 67 -7.47 -11.43 -4.14
N TYR A 68 -6.40 -10.75 -4.55
CA TYR A 68 -5.67 -11.08 -5.78
C TYR A 68 -4.41 -11.90 -5.53
N SER A 69 -4.23 -12.44 -4.32
CA SER A 69 -3.01 -13.16 -3.96
C SER A 69 -2.78 -14.40 -4.83
N ASP A 70 -3.83 -15.01 -5.36
CA ASP A 70 -3.75 -16.21 -6.20
C ASP A 70 -3.61 -15.89 -7.70
N TYR A 71 -3.64 -14.62 -8.06
CA TYR A 71 -3.50 -14.21 -9.46
C TYR A 71 -2.03 -14.29 -9.90
N SER A 72 -1.79 -14.39 -11.21
CA SER A 72 -0.43 -14.21 -11.72
C SER A 72 0.05 -12.79 -11.42
N GLU A 73 1.35 -12.57 -11.40
CA GLU A 73 1.90 -11.24 -11.11
C GLU A 73 1.36 -10.18 -12.07
N GLN A 74 1.26 -10.51 -13.35
CA GLN A 74 0.76 -9.57 -14.36
C GLN A 74 -0.70 -9.23 -14.14
N GLU A 75 -1.54 -10.23 -13.89
CA GLU A 75 -2.97 -10.02 -13.65
C GLU A 75 -3.19 -9.25 -12.36
N ARG A 76 -2.45 -9.62 -11.31
CA ARG A 76 -2.55 -8.96 -10.01
C ARG A 76 -2.18 -7.50 -10.11
N HIS A 77 -1.09 -7.18 -10.81
CA HIS A 77 -0.66 -5.81 -11.04
C HIS A 77 -1.75 -5.01 -11.77
N ARG A 78 -2.28 -5.57 -12.85
CA ARG A 78 -3.32 -4.91 -13.64
C ARG A 78 -4.57 -4.63 -12.81
N GLU A 79 -5.05 -5.62 -12.07
CA GLU A 79 -6.24 -5.45 -11.25
C GLU A 79 -6.00 -4.47 -10.09
N ALA A 80 -4.82 -4.50 -9.49
CA ALA A 80 -4.47 -3.57 -8.43
C ALA A 80 -4.40 -2.13 -8.95
N LEU A 81 -3.82 -1.92 -10.15
CA LEU A 81 -3.80 -0.59 -10.77
C LEU A 81 -5.22 -0.08 -11.04
N ASN A 82 -6.06 -0.95 -11.58
CA ASN A 82 -7.42 -0.59 -11.92
C ASN A 82 -8.24 -0.22 -10.67
N ASP A 83 -8.17 -1.04 -9.63
CA ASP A 83 -8.96 -0.83 -8.43
C ASP A 83 -8.46 0.36 -7.60
N SER A 84 -7.15 0.59 -7.57
CA SER A 84 -6.57 1.70 -6.83
C SER A 84 -6.66 3.03 -7.57
N ARG A 85 -6.93 2.98 -8.88
CA ARG A 85 -6.99 4.14 -9.77
C ARG A 85 -5.67 4.91 -9.85
N ILE A 86 -4.56 4.23 -9.63
CA ILE A 86 -3.23 4.80 -9.83
C ILE A 86 -2.93 4.89 -11.32
N THR A 87 -2.40 6.03 -11.76
CA THR A 87 -1.94 6.20 -13.15
C THR A 87 -0.57 5.55 -13.33
N GLU A 88 -0.20 5.29 -14.57
CA GLU A 88 1.13 4.76 -14.86
C GLU A 88 2.24 5.71 -14.43
N GLU A 89 2.01 7.01 -14.57
CA GLU A 89 2.96 8.01 -14.11
C GLU A 89 3.16 7.94 -12.59
N GLU A 90 2.07 7.83 -11.84
CA GLU A 90 2.13 7.67 -10.39
C GLU A 90 2.83 6.35 -10.02
N PHE A 91 2.57 5.29 -10.77
CA PHE A 91 3.21 3.99 -10.52
C PHE A 91 4.72 4.06 -10.68
N ASN A 92 5.22 4.85 -11.62
CA ASN A 92 6.66 4.96 -11.88
C ASN A 92 7.37 5.95 -10.95
N ASN A 93 6.66 6.57 -10.03
CA ASN A 93 7.25 7.50 -9.07
C ASN A 93 8.24 6.78 -8.15
N PRO A 94 9.48 7.28 -8.00
CA PRO A 94 10.51 6.60 -7.20
C PRO A 94 10.13 6.41 -5.74
N GLU A 95 9.47 7.38 -5.12
CA GLU A 95 9.05 7.30 -3.71
C GLU A 95 8.02 6.20 -3.52
N PHE A 96 7.06 6.11 -4.44
CA PHE A 96 6.06 5.04 -4.42
C PHE A 96 6.70 3.68 -4.61
N ARG A 97 7.62 3.55 -5.57
CA ARG A 97 8.31 2.28 -5.82
C ARG A 97 9.13 1.85 -4.61
N ALA A 98 9.76 2.81 -3.91
CA ALA A 98 10.49 2.51 -2.68
C ALA A 98 9.56 1.97 -1.60
N ALA A 99 8.37 2.54 -1.47
CA ALA A 99 7.37 2.07 -0.51
C ALA A 99 6.89 0.65 -0.85
N CYS A 100 6.70 0.35 -2.13
CA CYS A 100 6.33 -0.99 -2.57
C CYS A 100 7.40 -2.01 -2.17
N ARG A 101 8.67 -1.69 -2.42
CA ARG A 101 9.77 -2.58 -2.03
C ARG A 101 9.83 -2.78 -0.53
N LYS A 102 9.61 -1.72 0.24
CA LYS A 102 9.61 -1.79 1.70
C LYS A 102 8.50 -2.69 2.20
N TYR A 103 7.29 -2.54 1.66
CA TYR A 103 6.17 -3.35 2.09
C TYR A 103 6.40 -4.82 1.77
N ARG A 104 6.94 -5.11 0.59
CA ARG A 104 7.28 -6.49 0.21
C ARG A 104 8.26 -7.10 1.21
N ARG A 105 9.28 -6.33 1.61
CA ARG A 105 10.26 -6.78 2.60
C ARG A 105 9.61 -7.08 3.95
N LEU A 106 8.72 -6.18 4.40
CA LEU A 106 8.00 -6.38 5.65
C LEU A 106 7.13 -7.63 5.61
N GLN A 107 6.49 -7.89 4.47
CA GLN A 107 5.68 -9.09 4.29
C GLN A 107 6.54 -10.36 4.39
N GLU A 108 7.71 -10.35 3.79
CA GLU A 108 8.63 -11.50 3.86
C GLU A 108 9.12 -11.74 5.28
N GLU A 109 9.48 -10.70 6.00
CA GLU A 109 9.91 -10.80 7.39
C GLU A 109 8.81 -11.39 8.28
N ASN A 110 7.59 -10.87 8.15
CA ASN A 110 6.46 -11.35 8.94
C ASN A 110 6.13 -12.80 8.60
N ARG A 111 6.21 -13.18 7.33
CA ARG A 111 5.97 -14.54 6.89
C ARG A 111 7.01 -15.51 7.47
N SER A 112 8.27 -15.10 7.44
CA SER A 112 9.36 -15.91 8.00
C SER A 112 9.17 -16.16 9.48
N ILE A 113 8.78 -15.14 10.24
CA ILE A 113 8.53 -15.28 11.69
C ILE A 113 7.35 -16.23 11.94
N LYS A 114 6.28 -16.12 11.16
CA LYS A 114 5.14 -17.03 11.30
C LYS A 114 5.52 -18.46 11.01
N LEU A 115 6.32 -18.71 10.00
CA LEU A 115 6.79 -20.05 9.65
C LEU A 115 7.65 -20.64 10.77
N LEU A 116 8.55 -19.85 11.36
CA LEU A 116 9.36 -20.26 12.48
C LEU A 116 8.52 -20.61 13.70
N ASN A 117 7.51 -19.82 13.98
CA ASN A 117 6.64 -20.04 15.14
C ASN A 117 5.69 -21.21 14.94
N ALA A 118 5.37 -21.56 13.71
CA ALA A 118 4.50 -22.69 13.38
C ALA A 118 5.24 -24.03 13.43
N ALA A 119 6.55 -23.99 13.34
CA ALA A 119 7.36 -25.19 13.42
C ALA A 119 7.57 -25.60 14.87
#